data_79c4a9ecfc91809102751bab62bbd654
#
_entry.id   79c4a9ecfc91809102751bab62bbd654
#
_cell.length_a   1.000
_cell.length_b   1.000
_cell.length_c   1.000
_cell.angle_alpha   90.00
_cell.angle_beta   90.00
_cell.angle_gamma   90.00
#
_symmetry.space_group_name_H-M   'P 1'
#
loop_
_entity.id
_entity.type
_entity.pdbx_description
1 polymer ?
#
loop_
_entity_poly.entity_id
_entity_poly.type
_entity_poly.pdbx_seq_one_letter_code
_entity_poly.pdbx_strand_id
1 'polypeptide(L)'
;MKRPRIEGYAVISLEGMIAASDGHFPEALKIPADYQFYMDSLDKAAAIANGRHSAEGGEKEKLRRRIVLTRRVNMPTVDPNNPNAILWNPGSTPFEEAWQRLRVDDGALAVVGGTDVFGLFLSIGYDAFYLSKTEVSIPRGRPVFPGVGKGGTTPEDVMKKYGLVLRSTRVLDEAVNCRVEEWGPKA
;
A
#
# COMPACT_ATOMS: atom_id res chain seq x y z
N MET A 1 -0.69 15.39 17.88
CA MET A 1 -0.22 15.35 16.45
C MET A 1 -1.43 15.01 15.60
N LYS A 2 -1.60 15.66 14.44
CA LYS A 2 -2.72 15.39 13.53
C LYS A 2 -2.51 14.02 12.86
N ARG A 3 -3.60 13.26 12.63
CA ARG A 3 -3.55 12.03 11.80
C ARG A 3 -3.05 12.40 10.40
N PRO A 4 -2.10 11.66 9.82
CA PRO A 4 -1.68 11.89 8.44
C PRO A 4 -2.82 11.61 7.46
N ARG A 5 -2.75 12.19 6.28
CA ARG A 5 -3.49 11.69 5.13
C ARG A 5 -2.94 10.30 4.77
N ILE A 6 -3.78 9.27 4.73
CA ILE A 6 -3.37 7.90 4.45
C ILE A 6 -3.74 7.54 3.02
N GLU A 7 -2.74 7.21 2.21
CA GLU A 7 -2.89 6.90 0.79
C GLU A 7 -2.33 5.51 0.49
N GLY A 8 -3.14 4.64 -0.13
CA GLY A 8 -2.70 3.32 -0.57
C GLY A 8 -2.31 3.32 -2.04
N TYR A 9 -1.31 2.52 -2.40
CA TYR A 9 -0.81 2.39 -3.78
C TYR A 9 -0.57 0.92 -4.12
N ALA A 10 -1.28 0.40 -5.12
CA ALA A 10 -1.11 -0.97 -5.58
C ALA A 10 -1.36 -1.09 -7.08
N VAL A 11 -0.55 -1.92 -7.75
CA VAL A 11 -0.84 -2.43 -9.10
C VAL A 11 -1.31 -3.87 -8.99
N ILE A 12 -2.35 -4.24 -9.73
CA ILE A 12 -2.97 -5.56 -9.66
C ILE A 12 -3.13 -6.24 -11.01
N SER A 13 -3.13 -7.58 -10.96
CA SER A 13 -3.54 -8.44 -12.07
C SER A 13 -5.07 -8.40 -12.28
N LEU A 14 -5.55 -9.06 -13.33
CA LEU A 14 -6.98 -9.27 -13.59
C LEU A 14 -7.73 -9.90 -12.40
N GLU A 15 -7.06 -10.79 -11.66
CA GLU A 15 -7.64 -11.49 -10.50
C GLU A 15 -7.47 -10.70 -9.18
N GLY A 16 -6.90 -9.49 -9.22
CA GLY A 16 -6.68 -8.65 -8.04
C GLY A 16 -5.42 -9.01 -7.24
N MET A 17 -4.42 -9.65 -7.88
CA MET A 17 -3.18 -10.08 -7.24
C MET A 17 -2.08 -9.03 -7.36
N ILE A 18 -1.32 -8.83 -6.28
CA ILE A 18 -0.17 -7.91 -6.20
C ILE A 18 1.18 -8.62 -6.26
N ALA A 19 1.21 -9.93 -6.12
CA ALA A 19 2.44 -10.73 -6.15
C ALA A 19 2.12 -12.17 -6.56
N ALA A 20 3.14 -12.91 -6.97
CA ALA A 20 3.06 -14.36 -7.16
C ALA A 20 2.82 -15.08 -5.82
N SER A 21 2.48 -16.36 -5.86
CA SER A 21 2.19 -17.18 -4.65
C SER A 21 3.35 -17.23 -3.66
N ASP A 22 4.58 -17.21 -4.14
CA ASP A 22 5.81 -17.18 -3.35
C ASP A 22 6.12 -15.79 -2.75
N GLY A 23 5.40 -14.76 -3.19
CA GLY A 23 5.55 -13.37 -2.77
C GLY A 23 6.47 -12.52 -3.63
N HIS A 24 7.04 -13.08 -4.70
CA HIS A 24 7.78 -12.27 -5.68
C HIS A 24 6.86 -11.33 -6.44
N PHE A 25 7.36 -10.10 -6.70
CA PHE A 25 6.68 -9.16 -7.57
C PHE A 25 6.86 -9.58 -9.03
N PRO A 26 5.77 -9.90 -9.77
CA PRO A 26 5.88 -10.42 -11.13
C PRO A 26 6.41 -9.38 -12.11
N GLU A 27 7.35 -9.78 -12.97
CA GLU A 27 7.88 -8.90 -14.04
C GLU A 27 6.77 -8.31 -14.92
N ALA A 28 5.73 -9.10 -15.19
CA ALA A 28 4.59 -8.66 -16.01
C ALA A 28 3.81 -7.47 -15.40
N LEU A 29 3.87 -7.26 -14.09
CA LEU A 29 3.29 -6.08 -13.40
C LEU A 29 4.23 -4.87 -13.37
N LYS A 30 5.47 -4.98 -13.83
CA LYS A 30 6.41 -3.87 -13.91
C LYS A 30 6.14 -2.98 -15.14
N ILE A 31 5.02 -2.27 -15.10
CA ILE A 31 4.63 -1.34 -16.16
C ILE A 31 5.32 0.00 -15.91
N PRO A 32 6.16 0.50 -16.85
CA PRO A 32 6.97 1.71 -16.61
C PRO A 32 6.15 2.95 -16.20
N ALA A 33 4.99 3.17 -16.82
CA ALA A 33 4.14 4.31 -16.53
C ALA A 33 3.51 4.22 -15.11
N ASP A 34 3.11 3.02 -14.67
CA ASP A 34 2.64 2.79 -13.30
C ASP A 34 3.78 2.95 -12.28
N TYR A 35 4.95 2.39 -12.58
CA TYR A 35 6.13 2.54 -11.73
C TYR A 35 6.52 4.01 -11.54
N GLN A 36 6.48 4.81 -12.61
CA GLN A 36 6.76 6.26 -12.52
C GLN A 36 5.71 6.96 -11.67
N PHE A 37 4.42 6.68 -11.89
CA PHE A 37 3.33 7.21 -11.05
C PHE A 37 3.53 6.86 -9.56
N TYR A 38 3.86 5.60 -9.28
CA TYR A 38 4.12 5.11 -7.94
C TYR A 38 5.31 5.84 -7.29
N MET A 39 6.46 5.92 -7.98
CA MET A 39 7.67 6.57 -7.45
C MET A 39 7.48 8.07 -7.21
N ASP A 40 6.80 8.77 -8.13
CA ASP A 40 6.46 10.19 -7.97
C ASP A 40 5.55 10.43 -6.76
N SER A 41 4.65 9.47 -6.47
CA SER A 41 3.78 9.52 -5.31
C SER A 41 4.55 9.29 -4.01
N LEU A 42 5.47 8.32 -3.99
CA LEU A 42 6.34 8.08 -2.83
C LEU A 42 7.29 9.25 -2.55
N ASP A 43 7.77 9.94 -3.57
CA ASP A 43 8.66 11.11 -3.40
C ASP A 43 7.92 12.32 -2.80
N LYS A 44 6.59 12.37 -2.92
CA LYS A 44 5.73 13.40 -2.30
C LYS A 44 5.24 13.02 -0.90
N ALA A 45 5.29 11.73 -0.57
CA ALA A 45 4.86 11.24 0.74
C ALA A 45 5.83 11.66 1.84
N ALA A 46 5.30 12.00 3.00
CA ALA A 46 6.11 12.32 4.18
C ALA A 46 6.68 11.05 4.83
N ALA A 47 6.01 9.92 4.66
CA ALA A 47 6.45 8.62 5.14
C ALA A 47 5.79 7.48 4.35
N ILE A 48 6.34 6.27 4.52
CA ILE A 48 5.87 5.03 3.90
C ILE A 48 5.47 4.02 4.97
N ALA A 49 4.40 3.25 4.75
CA ALA A 49 4.05 2.09 5.54
C ALA A 49 4.12 0.82 4.69
N ASN A 50 4.87 -0.17 5.16
CA ASN A 50 5.04 -1.44 4.46
C ASN A 50 5.19 -2.62 5.41
N GLY A 51 4.87 -3.81 4.94
CA GLY A 51 5.24 -5.04 5.60
C GLY A 51 6.73 -5.31 5.47
N ARG A 52 7.28 -6.11 6.37
CA ARG A 52 8.72 -6.41 6.42
C ARG A 52 9.33 -6.93 5.11
N HIS A 53 8.51 -7.50 4.23
CA HIS A 53 8.93 -8.07 2.94
C HIS A 53 8.32 -7.35 1.73
N SER A 54 7.82 -6.13 1.94
CA SER A 54 7.08 -5.38 0.92
C SER A 54 7.64 -3.96 0.76
N ALA A 55 8.96 -3.80 0.86
CA ALA A 55 9.61 -2.53 0.60
C ALA A 55 9.64 -2.24 -0.92
N GLU A 56 9.67 -0.96 -1.26
CA GLU A 56 9.66 -0.50 -2.66
C GLU A 56 10.96 -0.78 -3.42
N GLY A 57 12.05 -1.03 -2.68
CA GLY A 57 13.39 -1.21 -3.25
C GLY A 57 14.04 0.08 -3.76
N GLY A 58 15.26 -0.05 -4.26
CA GLY A 58 16.03 1.04 -4.84
C GLY A 58 16.81 1.88 -3.83
N GLU A 59 17.59 2.84 -4.33
CA GLU A 59 18.52 3.64 -3.52
C GLU A 59 17.82 4.52 -2.49
N LYS A 60 16.63 5.02 -2.80
CA LYS A 60 15.85 5.90 -1.90
C LYS A 60 15.15 5.16 -0.76
N GLU A 61 15.07 3.83 -0.79
CA GLU A 61 14.33 3.04 0.21
C GLU A 61 14.74 3.37 1.65
N LYS A 62 16.06 3.38 1.92
CA LYS A 62 16.58 3.66 3.27
C LYS A 62 16.56 5.14 3.65
N LEU A 63 16.40 6.03 2.69
CA LEU A 63 16.36 7.48 2.93
C LEU A 63 14.97 7.96 3.35
N ARG A 64 13.91 7.25 2.92
CA ARG A 64 12.53 7.61 3.24
C ARG A 64 12.18 7.22 4.67
N ARG A 65 11.46 8.11 5.36
CA ARG A 65 10.84 7.79 6.64
C ARG A 65 9.82 6.68 6.45
N ARG A 66 9.80 5.69 7.37
CA ARG A 66 8.86 4.58 7.21
C ARG A 66 8.41 3.94 8.50
N ILE A 67 7.25 3.31 8.44
CA ILE A 67 6.72 2.41 9.45
C ILE A 67 6.73 1.00 8.86
N VAL A 68 7.52 0.10 9.45
CA VAL A 68 7.62 -1.30 9.05
C VAL A 68 6.78 -2.16 9.98
N LEU A 69 5.74 -2.77 9.44
CA LEU A 69 4.85 -3.63 10.22
C LEU A 69 5.51 -4.98 10.52
N THR A 70 5.57 -5.33 11.81
CA THR A 70 6.19 -6.58 12.28
C THR A 70 5.64 -6.99 13.64
N ARG A 71 5.51 -8.29 13.89
CA ARG A 71 5.11 -8.85 15.21
C ARG A 71 6.27 -9.00 16.19
N ARG A 72 7.49 -8.56 15.83
CA ARG A 72 8.71 -8.79 16.62
C ARG A 72 8.93 -7.78 17.73
N VAL A 73 8.12 -6.74 17.81
CA VAL A 73 8.21 -5.69 18.82
C VAL A 73 6.88 -5.52 19.55
N ASN A 74 6.94 -5.10 20.81
CA ASN A 74 5.74 -4.85 21.63
C ASN A 74 5.38 -3.35 21.68
N MET A 75 6.28 -2.49 21.25
CA MET A 75 6.07 -1.04 21.15
C MET A 75 6.82 -0.48 19.94
N PRO A 76 6.40 0.67 19.40
CA PRO A 76 7.08 1.30 18.27
C PRO A 76 8.55 1.58 18.61
N THR A 77 9.46 1.00 17.84
CA THR A 77 10.91 1.02 18.09
C THR A 77 11.66 1.38 16.83
N VAL A 78 12.70 2.18 16.92
CA VAL A 78 13.59 2.47 15.77
C VAL A 78 14.23 1.16 15.30
N ASP A 79 14.22 0.93 13.99
CA ASP A 79 14.90 -0.23 13.40
C ASP A 79 16.41 -0.07 13.56
N PRO A 80 17.10 -1.03 14.20
CA PRO A 80 18.56 -0.94 14.39
C PRO A 80 19.35 -0.90 13.08
N ASN A 81 18.76 -1.34 11.97
CA ASN A 81 19.39 -1.37 10.64
C ASN A 81 19.01 -0.17 9.76
N ASN A 82 18.03 0.64 10.18
CA ASN A 82 17.57 1.82 9.44
C ASN A 82 17.03 2.89 10.41
N PRO A 83 17.77 3.95 10.71
CA PRO A 83 17.34 5.00 11.66
C PRO A 83 16.12 5.79 11.17
N ASN A 84 15.77 5.70 9.89
CA ASN A 84 14.57 6.31 9.31
C ASN A 84 13.33 5.42 9.43
N ALA A 85 13.45 4.20 9.95
CA ALA A 85 12.37 3.23 10.08
C ALA A 85 11.93 3.04 11.53
N ILE A 86 10.61 2.98 11.74
CA ILE A 86 9.99 2.55 12.99
C ILE A 86 9.38 1.17 12.77
N LEU A 87 9.80 0.20 13.57
CA LEU A 87 9.15 -1.12 13.66
C LEU A 87 7.89 -0.97 14.50
N TRP A 88 6.76 -1.44 13.98
CA TRP A 88 5.48 -1.35 14.65
C TRP A 88 4.70 -2.67 14.59
N ASN A 89 4.13 -3.05 15.76
CA ASN A 89 3.24 -4.19 15.89
C ASN A 89 1.79 -3.69 16.10
N PRO A 90 0.93 -3.78 15.09
CA PRO A 90 -0.45 -3.33 15.20
C PRO A 90 -1.29 -4.15 16.20
N GLY A 91 -0.85 -5.34 16.59
CA GLY A 91 -1.48 -6.13 17.64
C GLY A 91 -1.16 -5.70 19.07
N SER A 92 -0.18 -4.81 19.25
CA SER A 92 0.29 -4.37 20.58
C SER A 92 0.01 -2.90 20.87
N THR A 93 0.06 -2.04 19.86
CA THR A 93 -0.13 -0.59 20.04
C THR A 93 -0.90 0.00 18.85
N PRO A 94 -1.66 1.10 19.09
CA PRO A 94 -2.38 1.79 18.02
C PRO A 94 -1.44 2.48 17.02
N PHE A 95 -1.95 2.75 15.82
CA PHE A 95 -1.20 3.38 14.72
C PHE A 95 -0.63 4.75 15.11
N GLU A 96 -1.36 5.52 15.89
CA GLU A 96 -1.00 6.86 16.32
C GLU A 96 0.33 6.90 17.07
N GLU A 97 0.65 5.87 17.87
CA GLU A 97 1.94 5.78 18.58
C GLU A 97 3.11 5.58 17.61
N ALA A 98 2.93 4.74 16.58
CA ALA A 98 3.95 4.54 15.55
C ALA A 98 4.17 5.82 14.74
N TRP A 99 3.08 6.52 14.37
CA TRP A 99 3.15 7.78 13.66
C TRP A 99 3.86 8.88 14.48
N GLN A 100 3.51 9.03 15.75
CA GLN A 100 4.18 9.98 16.66
C GLN A 100 5.66 9.68 16.81
N ARG A 101 6.03 8.38 16.89
CA ARG A 101 7.42 7.95 17.03
C ARG A 101 8.26 8.27 15.80
N LEU A 102 7.65 8.32 14.62
CA LEU A 102 8.32 8.66 13.36
C LEU A 102 8.74 10.14 13.30
N ARG A 103 8.14 11.02 14.10
CA ARG A 103 8.45 12.46 14.18
C ARG A 103 8.33 13.17 12.83
N VAL A 104 7.24 12.94 12.16
CA VAL A 104 6.83 13.65 10.95
C VAL A 104 5.73 14.63 11.32
N ASP A 105 5.94 15.91 11.02
CA ASP A 105 5.04 16.97 11.49
C ASP A 105 3.75 17.04 10.66
N ASP A 106 3.85 16.88 9.34
CA ASP A 106 2.72 16.93 8.40
C ASP A 106 2.99 16.09 7.14
N GLY A 107 1.95 15.81 6.37
CA GLY A 107 2.03 15.15 5.08
C GLY A 107 1.27 13.84 4.98
N ALA A 108 1.44 13.15 3.86
CA ALA A 108 0.78 11.88 3.58
C ALA A 108 1.64 10.69 4.02
N LEU A 109 0.97 9.65 4.50
CA LEU A 109 1.54 8.31 4.66
C LEU A 109 1.17 7.48 3.43
N ALA A 110 2.16 7.05 2.65
CA ALA A 110 1.96 6.12 1.54
C ALA A 110 2.03 4.67 2.04
N VAL A 111 0.93 3.94 1.91
CA VAL A 111 0.85 2.50 2.23
C VAL A 111 1.14 1.71 0.97
N VAL A 112 2.18 0.87 1.01
CA VAL A 112 2.69 0.18 -0.19
C VAL A 112 2.61 -1.36 -0.10
N GLY A 113 1.93 -1.87 0.92
CA GLY A 113 1.59 -3.29 0.98
C GLY A 113 2.47 -4.12 1.92
N GLY A 114 2.39 -5.44 1.96
CA GLY A 114 1.52 -6.35 1.21
C GLY A 114 0.07 -6.49 1.66
N THR A 115 -0.53 -7.62 1.33
CA THR A 115 -1.95 -7.95 1.56
C THR A 115 -2.45 -7.59 2.95
N ASP A 116 -1.78 -8.06 4.00
CA ASP A 116 -2.21 -7.82 5.38
C ASP A 116 -2.08 -6.36 5.78
N VAL A 117 -1.07 -5.65 5.26
CA VAL A 117 -0.87 -4.22 5.50
C VAL A 117 -1.97 -3.41 4.86
N PHE A 118 -2.28 -3.68 3.59
CA PHE A 118 -3.39 -3.02 2.91
C PHE A 118 -4.73 -3.28 3.64
N GLY A 119 -4.96 -4.52 4.08
CA GLY A 119 -6.16 -4.89 4.84
C GLY A 119 -6.26 -4.20 6.20
N LEU A 120 -5.16 -4.06 6.93
CA LEU A 120 -5.12 -3.34 8.19
C LEU A 120 -5.50 -1.86 8.01
N PHE A 121 -4.90 -1.22 7.00
CA PHE A 121 -5.18 0.20 6.75
C PHE A 121 -6.59 0.47 6.19
N LEU A 122 -7.30 -0.52 5.65
CA LEU A 122 -8.75 -0.40 5.41
C LEU A 122 -9.51 -0.15 6.73
N SER A 123 -9.12 -0.81 7.81
CA SER A 123 -9.74 -0.63 9.13
C SER A 123 -9.34 0.68 9.81
N ILE A 124 -8.12 1.16 9.59
CA ILE A 124 -7.65 2.47 10.09
C ILE A 124 -8.30 3.61 9.29
N GLY A 125 -8.57 3.39 8.01
CA GLY A 125 -9.21 4.30 7.08
C GLY A 125 -8.23 4.94 6.10
N TYR A 126 -8.45 4.69 4.80
CA TYR A 126 -7.76 5.43 3.73
C TYR A 126 -8.48 6.75 3.42
N ASP A 127 -7.70 7.79 3.19
CA ASP A 127 -8.17 9.03 2.61
C ASP A 127 -8.18 8.96 1.06
N ALA A 128 -7.28 8.14 0.49
CA ALA A 128 -7.30 7.74 -0.91
C ALA A 128 -6.67 6.34 -1.07
N PHE A 129 -7.12 5.56 -2.04
CA PHE A 129 -6.46 4.35 -2.49
C PHE A 129 -6.33 4.39 -4.01
N TYR A 130 -5.11 4.34 -4.50
CA TYR A 130 -4.77 4.33 -5.93
C TYR A 130 -4.54 2.90 -6.36
N LEU A 131 -5.50 2.35 -7.11
CA LEU A 131 -5.50 0.98 -7.61
C LEU A 131 -5.19 0.99 -9.10
N SER A 132 -3.98 0.65 -9.47
CA SER A 132 -3.60 0.47 -10.87
C SER A 132 -4.03 -0.91 -11.35
N LYS A 133 -4.85 -0.95 -12.38
CA LYS A 133 -5.42 -2.16 -12.99
C LYS A 133 -4.74 -2.46 -14.30
N THR A 134 -4.43 -3.74 -14.50
CA THR A 134 -3.78 -4.26 -15.71
C THR A 134 -4.55 -5.45 -16.29
N GLU A 135 -4.20 -5.87 -17.50
CA GLU A 135 -4.71 -7.10 -18.12
C GLU A 135 -3.79 -8.33 -17.89
N VAL A 136 -2.81 -8.18 -16.99
CA VAL A 136 -1.91 -9.28 -16.62
C VAL A 136 -2.67 -10.31 -15.79
N SER A 137 -2.54 -11.59 -16.11
CA SER A 137 -3.16 -12.69 -15.36
C SER A 137 -2.17 -13.31 -14.37
N ILE A 138 -2.57 -13.44 -13.10
CA ILE A 138 -1.83 -14.10 -12.01
C ILE A 138 -2.82 -14.93 -11.18
N PRO A 139 -3.26 -16.10 -11.67
CA PRO A 139 -4.43 -16.81 -11.12
C PRO A 139 -4.27 -17.37 -9.71
N ARG A 140 -3.05 -17.49 -9.20
CA ARG A 140 -2.73 -17.99 -7.85
C ARG A 140 -1.75 -17.13 -7.10
N GLY A 141 -1.92 -15.81 -7.22
CA GLY A 141 -1.06 -14.82 -6.56
C GLY A 141 -1.49 -14.50 -5.13
N ARG A 142 -0.80 -13.53 -4.54
CA ARG A 142 -1.19 -12.89 -3.28
C ARG A 142 -2.13 -11.73 -3.59
N PRO A 143 -3.32 -11.68 -3.00
CA PRO A 143 -4.31 -10.66 -3.32
C PRO A 143 -3.94 -9.29 -2.73
N VAL A 144 -4.48 -8.22 -3.30
CA VAL A 144 -4.29 -6.86 -2.77
C VAL A 144 -4.90 -6.71 -1.37
N PHE A 145 -6.06 -7.29 -1.12
CA PHE A 145 -6.69 -7.30 0.20
C PHE A 145 -7.01 -8.72 0.65
N PRO A 146 -7.05 -8.99 1.97
CA PRO A 146 -7.56 -10.26 2.47
C PRO A 146 -8.98 -10.54 1.96
N GLY A 147 -9.22 -11.74 1.45
CA GLY A 147 -10.54 -12.17 0.96
C GLY A 147 -10.77 -11.97 -0.54
N VAL A 148 -9.99 -11.16 -1.24
CA VAL A 148 -10.08 -11.04 -2.70
C VAL A 148 -9.83 -12.40 -3.37
N GLY A 149 -10.62 -12.73 -4.39
CA GLY A 149 -10.61 -14.00 -5.10
C GLY A 149 -11.42 -15.12 -4.44
N LYS A 150 -11.74 -15.01 -3.14
CA LYS A 150 -12.59 -15.99 -2.45
C LYS A 150 -14.06 -15.75 -2.78
N GLY A 151 -14.73 -16.79 -3.30
CA GLY A 151 -16.16 -16.68 -3.67
C GLY A 151 -16.46 -15.59 -4.71
N GLY A 152 -15.47 -15.22 -5.55
CA GLY A 152 -15.63 -14.17 -6.55
C GLY A 152 -15.51 -12.73 -6.02
N THR A 153 -15.10 -12.54 -4.76
CA THR A 153 -14.91 -11.20 -4.16
C THR A 153 -13.83 -10.43 -4.91
N THR A 154 -14.13 -9.22 -5.33
CA THR A 154 -13.22 -8.32 -6.05
C THR A 154 -12.55 -7.31 -5.11
N PRO A 155 -11.44 -6.66 -5.51
CA PRO A 155 -10.86 -5.55 -4.75
C PRO A 155 -11.87 -4.42 -4.48
N GLU A 156 -12.71 -4.12 -5.47
CA GLU A 156 -13.75 -3.09 -5.40
C GLU A 156 -14.82 -3.42 -4.35
N ASP A 157 -15.22 -4.69 -4.25
CA ASP A 157 -16.18 -5.15 -3.22
C ASP A 157 -15.61 -4.94 -1.82
N VAL A 158 -14.33 -5.26 -1.64
CA VAL A 158 -13.64 -5.04 -0.37
C VAL A 158 -13.59 -3.55 -0.05
N MET A 159 -13.15 -2.69 -0.98
CA MET A 159 -13.07 -1.25 -0.75
C MET A 159 -14.44 -0.64 -0.44
N LYS A 160 -15.49 -1.01 -1.17
CA LYS A 160 -16.87 -0.56 -0.91
C LYS A 160 -17.37 -0.95 0.48
N LYS A 161 -17.03 -2.16 0.95
CA LYS A 161 -17.37 -2.62 2.31
C LYS A 161 -16.77 -1.72 3.39
N TYR A 162 -15.62 -1.11 3.12
CA TYR A 162 -14.97 -0.14 4.02
C TYR A 162 -15.33 1.32 3.71
N GLY A 163 -16.38 1.56 2.91
CA GLY A 163 -16.91 2.89 2.65
C GLY A 163 -16.13 3.71 1.62
N LEU A 164 -15.23 3.08 0.86
CA LEU A 164 -14.56 3.73 -0.26
C LEU A 164 -15.42 3.66 -1.52
N VAL A 165 -15.42 4.74 -2.29
CA VAL A 165 -16.10 4.85 -3.58
C VAL A 165 -15.12 5.32 -4.65
N LEU A 166 -15.34 4.90 -5.89
CA LEU A 166 -14.55 5.34 -7.03
C LEU A 166 -14.75 6.85 -7.24
N ARG A 167 -13.64 7.59 -7.28
CA ARG A 167 -13.59 9.05 -7.48
C ARG A 167 -13.21 9.41 -8.91
N SER A 168 -12.17 8.77 -9.42
CA SER A 168 -11.65 9.04 -10.76
C SER A 168 -10.96 7.81 -11.34
N THR A 169 -10.81 7.81 -12.67
CA THR A 169 -10.01 6.83 -13.40
C THR A 169 -9.14 7.57 -14.41
N ARG A 170 -7.87 7.21 -14.50
CA ARG A 170 -6.91 7.78 -15.44
C ARG A 170 -6.14 6.67 -16.14
N VAL A 171 -5.99 6.76 -17.45
CA VAL A 171 -5.11 5.88 -18.21
C VAL A 171 -3.65 6.27 -17.94
N LEU A 172 -2.83 5.31 -17.59
CA LEU A 172 -1.38 5.46 -17.41
C LEU A 172 -0.63 5.03 -18.67
N ASP A 173 -1.07 3.93 -19.30
CA ASP A 173 -0.49 3.39 -20.52
C ASP A 173 -1.57 2.72 -21.37
N GLU A 174 -1.86 3.27 -22.54
CA GLU A 174 -2.87 2.74 -23.46
C GLU A 174 -2.42 1.43 -24.13
N ALA A 175 -1.12 1.28 -24.39
CA ALA A 175 -0.59 0.12 -25.13
C ALA A 175 -0.77 -1.20 -24.36
N VAL A 176 -0.77 -1.14 -23.02
CA VAL A 176 -0.96 -2.30 -22.14
C VAL A 176 -2.23 -2.18 -21.29
N ASN A 177 -3.12 -1.26 -21.63
CA ASN A 177 -4.39 -0.99 -20.94
C ASN A 177 -4.20 -0.84 -19.41
N CYS A 178 -3.12 -0.17 -19.00
CA CYS A 178 -2.89 0.14 -17.60
C CYS A 178 -3.60 1.44 -17.22
N ARG A 179 -4.44 1.38 -16.19
CA ARG A 179 -5.19 2.53 -15.68
C ARG A 179 -5.15 2.56 -14.15
N VAL A 180 -5.08 3.75 -13.57
CA VAL A 180 -5.20 3.95 -12.12
C VAL A 180 -6.59 4.47 -11.77
N GLU A 181 -7.20 3.82 -10.80
CA GLU A 181 -8.46 4.20 -10.17
C GLU A 181 -8.15 4.85 -8.82
N GLU A 182 -8.68 6.04 -8.57
CA GLU A 182 -8.64 6.69 -7.26
C GLU A 182 -9.94 6.36 -6.51
N TRP A 183 -9.79 5.74 -5.36
CA TRP A 183 -10.87 5.42 -4.43
C TRP A 183 -10.72 6.26 -3.17
N GLY A 184 -11.81 6.77 -2.64
CA GLY A 184 -11.81 7.59 -1.43
C GLY A 184 -13.09 7.45 -0.62
N PRO A 185 -13.14 7.97 0.62
CA PRO A 185 -14.34 7.89 1.46
C PRO A 185 -15.54 8.53 0.76
N LYS A 186 -16.73 7.99 1.01
CA LYS A 186 -17.97 8.66 0.59
C LYS A 186 -18.04 10.03 1.26
N ALA A 187 -18.31 11.07 0.46
CA ALA A 187 -18.48 12.44 0.95
C ALA A 187 -19.65 12.54 1.93
#